data_a70f42fc4cf67d42501c69dec29a2ed3
#
_entry.id   a70f42fc4cf67d42501c69dec29a2ed3
#
_cell.length_a   1.000
_cell.length_b   1.000
_cell.length_c   1.000
_cell.angle_alpha   90.00
_cell.angle_beta   90.00
_cell.angle_gamma   90.00
#
_symmetry.space_group_name_H-M   'P 1'
#
loop_
_entity.id
_entity.type
_entity.pdbx_description
1 polymer ?
#
loop_
_entity_poly.entity_id
_entity_poly.type
_entity_poly.pdbx_seq_one_letter_code
_entity_poly.pdbx_strand_id
1 'polypeptide(L)'
;GDRRQRQMCIRDRYKSARTFDTLASEYFAIRSTCSLMDLTPMEKYRVRGPDAESFLNRLVTRDISKLEIDKVTYVIWCNDEGKVLDDGTLFRLSDNDYRLCAQHHQLDWLGISSLGFDVSIEKETDQIAALAVQGPTSYAVLSRAGFEGLDKLKPFHFLRQQIFDIDLMISRTGFTGDLGYEIWISPEHAINLWDLIYAECENGQFDIRPIGLNALNMAVSYTHLTLPTISD
;
A
#
# COMPACT_ATOMS: atom_id res chain seq x y z
N GLY A 1 31.60 -12.55 -6.36
CA GLY A 1 30.37 -11.85 -6.61
C GLY A 1 30.31 -10.58 -5.77
N ASP A 2 30.26 -9.46 -6.44
CA ASP A 2 30.24 -8.13 -5.86
C ASP A 2 28.97 -7.99 -4.99
N ARG A 3 29.13 -8.08 -3.68
CA ARG A 3 28.05 -7.76 -2.72
C ARG A 3 27.93 -6.24 -2.70
N ARG A 4 27.21 -5.67 -3.68
CA ARG A 4 26.78 -4.28 -3.58
C ARG A 4 26.06 -4.11 -2.26
N GLN A 5 26.61 -3.27 -1.37
CA GLN A 5 26.00 -3.01 -0.07
C GLN A 5 24.65 -2.37 -0.30
N ARG A 6 23.57 -3.11 -0.04
CA ARG A 6 22.21 -2.55 -0.01
C ARG A 6 22.21 -1.42 1.00
N GLN A 7 21.89 -0.22 0.57
CA GLN A 7 21.72 0.88 1.49
C GLN A 7 20.40 0.67 2.24
N MET A 8 20.49 0.56 3.55
CA MET A 8 19.34 0.36 4.43
C MET A 8 19.00 1.67 5.15
N CYS A 9 17.74 1.89 5.42
CA CYS A 9 17.25 2.92 6.35
C CYS A 9 16.36 2.28 7.42
N ILE A 10 16.15 3.00 8.49
CA ILE A 10 15.18 2.62 9.53
C ILE A 10 13.95 3.51 9.33
N ARG A 11 12.79 2.89 9.18
CA ARG A 11 11.50 3.54 9.18
C ARG A 11 10.65 2.90 10.26
N ASP A 12 10.27 3.68 11.26
CA ASP A 12 9.45 3.25 12.39
C ASP A 12 9.82 1.86 12.96
N ARG A 13 11.11 1.66 13.29
CA ARG A 13 11.71 0.41 13.77
C ARG A 13 11.96 -0.68 12.72
N TYR A 14 11.46 -0.54 11.48
CA TYR A 14 11.73 -1.48 10.40
C TYR A 14 12.96 -1.07 9.59
N LYS A 15 13.74 -2.08 9.20
CA LYS A 15 14.84 -1.88 8.24
C LYS A 15 14.28 -1.99 6.84
N SER A 16 14.28 -0.89 6.10
CA SER A 16 13.84 -0.85 4.71
C SER A 16 15.01 -0.60 3.78
N ALA A 17 15.01 -1.21 2.61
CA ALA A 17 16.01 -0.95 1.60
C ALA A 17 15.81 0.45 1.00
N ARG A 18 16.87 1.24 0.93
CA ARG A 18 16.87 2.50 0.16
C ARG A 18 17.02 2.24 -1.32
N THR A 19 17.91 1.32 -1.67
CA THR A 19 18.21 0.90 -3.03
C THR A 19 18.63 -0.56 -3.03
N PHE A 20 18.32 -1.26 -4.12
CA PHE A 20 18.83 -2.61 -4.42
C PHE A 20 19.88 -2.57 -5.52
N ASP A 21 19.70 -1.68 -6.51
CA ASP A 21 20.56 -1.46 -7.65
C ASP A 21 20.75 0.05 -7.89
N THR A 22 20.95 0.49 -9.12
CA THR A 22 21.00 1.91 -9.45
C THR A 22 19.60 2.52 -9.40
N LEU A 23 19.51 3.78 -8.96
CA LEU A 23 18.24 4.51 -8.90
C LEU A 23 17.51 4.52 -10.25
N ALA A 24 18.27 4.71 -11.35
CA ALA A 24 17.70 4.70 -12.70
C ALA A 24 17.09 3.35 -13.06
N SER A 25 17.79 2.25 -12.77
CA SER A 25 17.30 0.88 -13.03
C SER A 25 15.99 0.59 -12.28
N GLU A 26 15.95 0.94 -11.00
CA GLU A 26 14.75 0.75 -10.17
C GLU A 26 13.59 1.64 -10.62
N TYR A 27 13.86 2.91 -10.94
CA TYR A 27 12.85 3.83 -11.44
C TYR A 27 12.24 3.37 -12.77
N PHE A 28 13.08 2.93 -13.72
CA PHE A 28 12.59 2.43 -15.01
C PHE A 28 11.83 1.11 -14.88
N ALA A 29 12.10 0.28 -13.86
CA ALA A 29 11.27 -0.88 -13.58
C ALA A 29 9.82 -0.49 -13.27
N ILE A 30 9.61 0.60 -12.51
CA ILE A 30 8.26 1.13 -12.23
C ILE A 30 7.56 1.59 -13.52
N ARG A 31 8.29 2.22 -14.45
CA ARG A 31 7.71 2.86 -15.65
C ARG A 31 7.58 1.96 -16.87
N SER A 32 8.42 0.95 -16.99
CA SER A 32 8.57 0.18 -18.22
C SER A 32 8.31 -1.31 -18.08
N THR A 33 8.45 -1.86 -16.88
CA THR A 33 8.35 -3.30 -16.64
C THR A 33 7.52 -3.61 -15.39
N CYS A 34 8.12 -4.19 -14.37
CA CYS A 34 7.48 -4.49 -13.09
C CYS A 34 8.47 -4.26 -11.94
N SER A 35 7.99 -3.58 -10.92
CA SER A 35 8.73 -3.42 -9.68
C SER A 35 8.05 -4.15 -8.52
N LEU A 36 8.87 -4.65 -7.59
CA LEU A 36 8.41 -5.30 -6.37
C LEU A 36 8.99 -4.56 -5.16
N MET A 37 8.15 -4.16 -4.22
CA MET A 37 8.54 -3.38 -3.06
C MET A 37 7.87 -3.90 -1.78
N ASP A 38 8.65 -3.93 -0.70
CA ASP A 38 8.13 -4.19 0.65
C ASP A 38 7.48 -2.92 1.23
N LEU A 39 6.17 -2.98 1.47
CA LEU A 39 5.37 -1.95 2.13
C LEU A 39 5.03 -2.30 3.58
N THR A 40 5.53 -3.42 4.10
CA THR A 40 5.25 -3.87 5.48
C THR A 40 5.47 -2.79 6.54
N PRO A 41 6.47 -1.89 6.43
CA PRO A 41 6.68 -0.82 7.41
C PRO A 41 5.58 0.27 7.44
N MET A 42 4.67 0.30 6.49
CA MET A 42 3.54 1.25 6.52
C MET A 42 2.65 0.95 7.72
N GLU A 43 2.29 1.98 8.48
CA GLU A 43 1.40 1.84 9.64
C GLU A 43 0.00 1.41 9.22
N LYS A 44 -0.59 0.48 9.97
CA LYS A 44 -1.92 -0.08 9.73
C LYS A 44 -2.72 -0.09 11.01
N TYR A 45 -3.89 0.51 10.96
CA TYR A 45 -4.82 0.59 12.09
C TYR A 45 -6.16 -0.03 11.70
N ARG A 46 -6.63 -0.97 12.51
CA ARG A 46 -7.97 -1.50 12.39
C ARG A 46 -8.93 -0.67 13.21
N VAL A 47 -9.96 -0.14 12.57
CA VAL A 47 -11.01 0.65 13.21
C VAL A 47 -12.32 -0.11 13.12
N ARG A 48 -12.89 -0.49 14.27
CA ARG A 48 -14.12 -1.28 14.37
C ARG A 48 -15.07 -0.69 15.38
N GLY A 49 -16.35 -0.84 15.15
CA GLY A 49 -17.39 -0.50 16.11
C GLY A 49 -18.59 0.16 15.44
N PRO A 50 -19.70 0.27 16.18
CA PRO A 50 -20.93 0.87 15.67
C PRO A 50 -20.73 2.29 15.12
N ASP A 51 -19.81 3.06 15.72
CA ASP A 51 -19.53 4.44 15.34
C ASP A 51 -18.31 4.59 14.41
N ALA A 52 -17.77 3.49 13.84
CA ALA A 52 -16.55 3.53 13.04
C ALA A 52 -16.67 4.49 11.83
N GLU A 53 -17.79 4.46 11.11
CA GLU A 53 -18.03 5.36 9.98
C GLU A 53 -18.10 6.82 10.45
N SER A 54 -18.85 7.12 11.51
CA SER A 54 -19.02 8.47 12.05
C SER A 54 -17.71 9.03 12.59
N PHE A 55 -16.92 8.22 13.28
CA PHE A 55 -15.58 8.57 13.74
C PHE A 55 -14.66 8.90 12.56
N LEU A 56 -14.62 8.04 11.54
CA LEU A 56 -13.76 8.24 10.37
C LEU A 56 -14.20 9.46 9.56
N ASN A 57 -15.51 9.73 9.43
CA ASN A 57 -16.02 10.95 8.81
C ASN A 57 -15.60 12.22 9.55
N ARG A 58 -15.47 12.16 10.87
CA ARG A 58 -14.96 13.28 11.66
C ARG A 58 -13.44 13.45 11.52
N LEU A 59 -12.70 12.33 11.41
CA LEU A 59 -11.24 12.32 11.38
C LEU A 59 -10.66 12.83 10.07
N VAL A 60 -11.24 12.40 8.93
CA VAL A 60 -10.66 12.63 7.60
C VAL A 60 -11.43 13.68 6.80
N THR A 61 -10.76 14.26 5.81
CA THR A 61 -11.35 15.32 4.96
C THR A 61 -12.30 14.81 3.87
N ARG A 62 -12.52 13.49 3.80
CA ARG A 62 -13.38 12.85 2.80
C ARG A 62 -14.64 12.26 3.44
N ASP A 63 -15.75 12.31 2.72
CA ASP A 63 -17.01 11.67 3.12
C ASP A 63 -16.91 10.14 3.01
N ILE A 64 -16.80 9.48 4.15
CA ILE A 64 -16.63 8.02 4.26
C ILE A 64 -17.96 7.27 4.14
N SER A 65 -19.10 7.93 4.34
CA SER A 65 -20.42 7.31 4.16
C SER A 65 -20.66 6.81 2.73
N LYS A 66 -19.92 7.37 1.76
CA LYS A 66 -19.96 6.96 0.35
C LYS A 66 -18.96 5.85 -0.02
N LEU A 67 -18.12 5.44 0.92
CA LEU A 67 -17.17 4.35 0.68
C LEU A 67 -17.91 3.01 0.82
N GLU A 68 -18.06 2.29 -0.27
CA GLU A 68 -18.70 0.97 -0.28
C GLU A 68 -17.74 -0.12 0.25
N ILE A 69 -18.30 -1.27 0.67
CA ILE A 69 -17.51 -2.44 1.07
C ILE A 69 -16.64 -2.91 -0.12
N ASP A 70 -15.46 -3.46 0.19
CA ASP A 70 -14.43 -3.89 -0.77
C ASP A 70 -13.84 -2.76 -1.63
N LYS A 71 -14.01 -1.51 -1.18
CA LYS A 71 -13.37 -0.34 -1.78
C LYS A 71 -12.33 0.28 -0.87
N VAL A 72 -11.46 1.03 -1.52
CA VAL A 72 -10.37 1.81 -0.90
C VAL A 72 -10.59 3.27 -1.26
N THR A 73 -10.22 4.18 -0.38
CA THR A 73 -10.16 5.60 -0.71
C THR A 73 -8.90 6.22 -0.14
N TYR A 74 -8.36 7.20 -0.85
CA TYR A 74 -7.30 8.05 -0.33
C TYR A 74 -7.90 9.08 0.62
N VAL A 75 -7.27 9.27 1.77
CA VAL A 75 -7.73 10.15 2.85
C VAL A 75 -6.59 11.00 3.38
N ILE A 76 -6.95 12.18 3.88
CA ILE A 76 -6.06 13.12 4.57
C ILE A 76 -6.72 13.48 5.89
N TRP A 77 -5.93 13.64 6.95
CA TRP A 77 -6.41 14.18 8.22
C TRP A 77 -5.51 15.29 8.73
N CYS A 78 -6.11 16.16 9.51
CA CYS A 78 -5.50 17.39 9.95
C CYS A 78 -5.56 17.51 11.47
N ASN A 79 -4.72 18.39 12.02
CA ASN A 79 -4.82 18.82 13.40
C ASN A 79 -5.93 19.89 13.58
N ASP A 80 -6.13 20.34 14.80
CA ASP A 80 -7.15 21.35 15.15
C ASP A 80 -6.92 22.72 14.50
N GLU A 81 -5.70 22.98 13.99
CA GLU A 81 -5.37 24.18 13.22
C GLU A 81 -5.61 24.02 11.70
N GLY A 82 -6.12 22.86 11.27
CA GLY A 82 -6.33 22.55 9.85
C GLY A 82 -5.06 22.20 9.08
N LYS A 83 -3.93 21.96 9.77
CA LYS A 83 -2.67 21.53 9.13
C LYS A 83 -2.67 20.02 8.96
N VAL A 84 -2.21 19.55 7.80
CA VAL A 84 -2.11 18.11 7.51
C VAL A 84 -1.15 17.45 8.50
N LEU A 85 -1.64 16.42 9.17
CA LEU A 85 -0.85 15.53 10.02
C LEU A 85 -0.28 14.38 9.23
N ASP A 86 -1.11 13.71 8.43
CA ASP A 86 -0.72 12.60 7.59
C ASP A 86 -1.78 12.37 6.50
N ASP A 87 -1.46 11.46 5.59
CA ASP A 87 -2.33 10.96 4.55
C ASP A 87 -2.22 9.45 4.43
N GLY A 88 -3.15 8.82 3.72
CA GLY A 88 -3.10 7.39 3.56
C GLY A 88 -4.28 6.82 2.80
N THR A 89 -4.46 5.51 2.96
CA THR A 89 -5.57 4.79 2.34
C THR A 89 -6.48 4.20 3.40
N LEU A 90 -7.78 4.31 3.17
CA LEU A 90 -8.81 3.73 4.00
C LEU A 90 -9.55 2.64 3.23
N PHE A 91 -9.52 1.43 3.75
CA PHE A 91 -10.21 0.24 3.24
C PHE A 91 -11.50 0.04 4.02
N ARG A 92 -12.64 -0.15 3.36
CA ARG A 92 -13.86 -0.63 4.02
C ARG A 92 -13.95 -2.14 3.89
N LEU A 93 -13.69 -2.85 4.96
CA LEU A 93 -13.57 -4.31 4.97
C LEU A 93 -14.93 -5.00 5.19
N SER A 94 -15.81 -4.35 5.92
CA SER A 94 -17.23 -4.71 6.11
C SER A 94 -18.01 -3.47 6.64
N ASP A 95 -19.24 -3.62 7.09
CA ASP A 95 -20.09 -2.50 7.48
C ASP A 95 -19.45 -1.56 8.53
N ASN A 96 -18.93 -2.13 9.61
CA ASN A 96 -18.35 -1.36 10.73
C ASN A 96 -16.87 -1.74 10.95
N ASP A 97 -16.15 -2.04 9.88
CA ASP A 97 -14.79 -2.57 9.96
C ASP A 97 -13.93 -1.97 8.85
N TYR A 98 -12.94 -1.19 9.25
CA TYR A 98 -12.07 -0.43 8.37
C TYR A 98 -10.60 -0.69 8.68
N ARG A 99 -9.75 -0.54 7.66
CA ARG A 99 -8.29 -0.46 7.83
C ARG A 99 -7.82 0.89 7.34
N LEU A 100 -7.24 1.68 8.24
CA LEU A 100 -6.55 2.92 7.91
C LEU A 100 -5.05 2.63 7.81
N CYS A 101 -4.47 2.91 6.64
CA CYS A 101 -3.03 2.86 6.43
C CYS A 101 -2.47 4.27 6.45
N ALA A 102 -1.36 4.47 7.14
CA ALA A 102 -0.72 5.74 7.36
C ALA A 102 0.79 5.68 7.09
N GLN A 103 1.40 6.81 6.81
CA GLN A 103 2.84 6.87 6.61
C GLN A 103 3.60 6.91 7.94
N HIS A 104 3.05 7.58 8.95
CA HIS A 104 3.66 7.78 10.24
C HIS A 104 2.82 7.18 11.37
N HIS A 105 3.43 7.03 12.55
CA HIS A 105 2.73 6.56 13.73
C HIS A 105 1.69 7.59 14.19
N GLN A 106 0.41 7.18 14.27
CA GLN A 106 -0.73 8.07 14.57
C GLN A 106 -1.62 7.57 15.70
N LEU A 107 -1.24 6.50 16.40
CA LEU A 107 -2.14 5.83 17.36
C LEU A 107 -2.65 6.77 18.46
N ASP A 108 -1.78 7.67 18.97
CA ASP A 108 -2.16 8.63 20.01
C ASP A 108 -3.20 9.63 19.51
N TRP A 109 -3.01 10.16 18.29
CA TRP A 109 -3.97 11.08 17.67
C TRP A 109 -5.29 10.40 17.37
N LEU A 110 -5.28 9.18 16.87
CA LEU A 110 -6.47 8.38 16.61
C LEU A 110 -7.22 8.11 17.93
N GLY A 111 -6.50 7.75 19.00
CA GLY A 111 -7.08 7.53 20.32
C GLY A 111 -7.76 8.77 20.90
N ILE A 112 -7.11 9.93 20.84
CA ILE A 112 -7.70 11.18 21.32
C ILE A 112 -8.92 11.57 20.46
N SER A 113 -8.80 11.44 19.13
CA SER A 113 -9.87 11.78 18.19
C SER A 113 -11.09 10.86 18.30
N SER A 114 -10.92 9.64 18.83
CA SER A 114 -12.02 8.67 19.00
C SER A 114 -12.85 8.89 20.27
N LEU A 115 -12.47 9.82 21.13
CA LEU A 115 -13.23 10.09 22.36
C LEU A 115 -14.69 10.45 22.06
N GLY A 116 -15.60 9.73 22.70
CA GLY A 116 -17.04 9.90 22.51
C GLY A 116 -17.67 9.04 21.42
N PHE A 117 -16.89 8.19 20.74
CA PHE A 117 -17.36 7.20 19.77
C PHE A 117 -17.22 5.78 20.32
N ASP A 118 -18.17 4.93 20.01
CA ASP A 118 -18.09 3.49 20.30
C ASP A 118 -17.28 2.77 19.20
N VAL A 119 -15.96 2.90 19.31
CA VAL A 119 -15.00 2.30 18.38
C VAL A 119 -13.81 1.69 19.10
N SER A 120 -13.27 0.61 18.55
CA SER A 120 -11.96 0.08 18.89
C SER A 120 -10.95 0.44 17.79
N ILE A 121 -9.75 0.84 18.18
CA ILE A 121 -8.65 1.14 17.28
C ILE A 121 -7.46 0.27 17.68
N GLU A 122 -7.07 -0.64 16.80
CA GLU A 122 -5.99 -1.58 17.04
C GLU A 122 -4.88 -1.38 16.00
N LYS A 123 -3.63 -1.31 16.45
CA LYS A 123 -2.49 -1.33 15.55
C LYS A 123 -2.26 -2.76 15.06
N GLU A 124 -2.38 -2.98 13.74
CA GLU A 124 -2.15 -4.29 13.10
C GLU A 124 -0.89 -4.31 12.19
N THR A 125 0.01 -3.33 12.34
CA THR A 125 1.21 -3.19 11.50
C THR A 125 2.08 -4.44 11.49
N ASP A 126 2.30 -5.05 12.65
CA ASP A 126 3.13 -6.25 12.80
C ASP A 126 2.39 -7.55 12.42
N GLN A 127 1.08 -7.46 12.20
CA GLN A 127 0.22 -8.62 11.87
C GLN A 127 0.00 -8.79 10.38
N ILE A 128 0.37 -7.80 9.57
CA ILE A 128 0.11 -7.79 8.12
C ILE A 128 1.34 -7.31 7.38
N ALA A 129 1.91 -8.20 6.58
CA ALA A 129 2.88 -7.82 5.57
C ALA A 129 2.18 -7.26 4.33
N ALA A 130 2.83 -6.33 3.65
CA ALA A 130 2.31 -5.74 2.43
C ALA A 130 3.41 -5.65 1.37
N LEU A 131 3.09 -6.08 0.14
CA LEU A 131 3.97 -6.00 -1.02
C LEU A 131 3.31 -5.16 -2.11
N ALA A 132 4.04 -4.22 -2.70
CA ALA A 132 3.61 -3.49 -3.88
C ALA A 132 4.22 -4.11 -5.14
N VAL A 133 3.38 -4.41 -6.11
CA VAL A 133 3.74 -4.88 -7.45
C VAL A 133 3.27 -3.83 -8.44
N GLN A 134 4.21 -3.00 -8.94
CA GLN A 134 3.90 -1.79 -9.68
C GLN A 134 4.61 -1.77 -11.03
N GLY A 135 3.94 -1.28 -12.04
CA GLY A 135 4.45 -1.11 -13.39
C GLY A 135 3.53 -1.71 -14.46
N PRO A 136 3.74 -1.39 -15.74
CA PRO A 136 2.82 -1.76 -16.82
C PRO A 136 2.65 -3.26 -17.01
N THR A 137 3.61 -4.10 -16.61
CA THR A 137 3.48 -5.56 -16.71
C THR A 137 3.00 -6.22 -15.41
N SER A 138 2.69 -5.46 -14.35
CA SER A 138 2.28 -6.00 -13.04
C SER A 138 1.07 -6.94 -13.12
N TYR A 139 0.08 -6.62 -13.97
CA TYR A 139 -1.07 -7.49 -14.22
C TYR A 139 -0.65 -8.86 -14.77
N ALA A 140 0.22 -8.87 -15.78
CA ALA A 140 0.64 -10.10 -16.42
C ALA A 140 1.51 -10.97 -15.47
N VAL A 141 2.39 -10.34 -14.69
CA VAL A 141 3.20 -11.00 -13.66
C VAL A 141 2.30 -11.68 -12.64
N LEU A 142 1.37 -10.96 -12.04
CA LEU A 142 0.48 -11.51 -11.02
C LEU A 142 -0.46 -12.59 -11.56
N SER A 143 -0.99 -12.42 -12.78
CA SER A 143 -1.82 -13.45 -13.41
C SER A 143 -1.06 -14.75 -13.64
N ARG A 144 0.23 -14.66 -13.98
CA ARG A 144 1.12 -15.83 -14.13
C ARG A 144 1.46 -16.46 -12.78
N ALA A 145 1.63 -15.65 -11.74
CA ALA A 145 1.85 -16.12 -10.37
C ALA A 145 0.58 -16.73 -9.72
N GLY A 146 -0.53 -16.82 -10.45
CA GLY A 146 -1.75 -17.49 -9.99
C GLY A 146 -2.80 -16.58 -9.38
N PHE A 147 -2.64 -15.25 -9.48
CA PHE A 147 -3.67 -14.33 -9.01
C PHE A 147 -4.84 -14.25 -10.00
N GLU A 148 -6.06 -14.40 -9.48
CA GLU A 148 -7.28 -14.40 -10.26
C GLU A 148 -8.12 -13.12 -10.07
N GLY A 149 -9.05 -12.84 -11.00
CA GLY A 149 -10.00 -11.75 -10.89
C GLY A 149 -9.42 -10.33 -11.09
N LEU A 150 -8.13 -10.21 -11.41
CA LEU A 150 -7.45 -8.92 -11.57
C LEU A 150 -7.96 -8.13 -12.79
N ASP A 151 -8.46 -8.82 -13.82
CA ASP A 151 -9.06 -8.25 -15.03
C ASP A 151 -10.32 -7.43 -14.73
N LYS A 152 -11.06 -7.82 -13.67
CA LYS A 152 -12.28 -7.16 -13.21
C LYS A 152 -12.04 -6.20 -12.03
N LEU A 153 -10.88 -6.27 -11.41
CA LEU A 153 -10.56 -5.42 -10.26
C LEU A 153 -10.37 -3.97 -10.71
N LYS A 154 -11.29 -3.11 -10.29
CA LYS A 154 -11.25 -1.67 -10.64
C LYS A 154 -10.22 -0.92 -9.77
N PRO A 155 -9.70 0.24 -10.22
CA PRO A 155 -8.89 1.10 -9.37
C PRO A 155 -9.60 1.42 -8.05
N PHE A 156 -8.84 1.44 -6.94
CA PHE A 156 -9.35 1.65 -5.58
C PHE A 156 -10.39 0.63 -5.11
N HIS A 157 -10.31 -0.59 -5.63
CA HIS A 157 -11.03 -1.75 -5.10
C HIS A 157 -10.03 -2.80 -4.66
N PHE A 158 -10.48 -3.72 -3.83
CA PHE A 158 -9.72 -4.90 -3.45
C PHE A 158 -10.60 -6.15 -3.52
N LEU A 159 -9.96 -7.29 -3.57
CA LEU A 159 -10.59 -8.60 -3.44
C LEU A 159 -9.79 -9.47 -2.48
N ARG A 160 -10.44 -10.49 -1.95
CA ARG A 160 -9.83 -11.53 -1.13
C ARG A 160 -9.76 -12.80 -1.95
N GLN A 161 -8.65 -13.49 -1.85
CA GLN A 161 -8.47 -14.79 -2.50
C GLN A 161 -7.51 -15.65 -1.72
N GLN A 162 -7.41 -16.92 -2.12
CA GLN A 162 -6.41 -17.85 -1.63
C GLN A 162 -5.43 -18.21 -2.74
N ILE A 163 -4.15 -18.28 -2.39
CA ILE A 163 -3.11 -18.82 -3.25
C ILE A 163 -2.38 -19.88 -2.44
N PHE A 164 -2.37 -21.14 -2.92
CA PHE A 164 -1.80 -22.28 -2.21
C PHE A 164 -2.28 -22.39 -0.76
N ASP A 165 -3.60 -22.30 -0.55
CA ASP A 165 -4.27 -22.33 0.76
C ASP A 165 -3.90 -21.18 1.72
N ILE A 166 -3.26 -20.11 1.21
CA ILE A 166 -2.90 -18.92 1.97
C ILE A 166 -3.90 -17.80 1.65
N ASP A 167 -4.60 -17.34 2.68
CA ASP A 167 -5.50 -16.19 2.57
C ASP A 167 -4.72 -14.90 2.36
N LEU A 168 -5.14 -14.11 1.38
CA LEU A 168 -4.59 -12.79 1.12
C LEU A 168 -5.64 -11.82 0.60
N MET A 169 -5.33 -10.54 0.67
CA MET A 169 -6.10 -9.47 0.04
C MET A 169 -5.22 -8.79 -1.00
N ILE A 170 -5.79 -8.47 -2.15
CA ILE A 170 -5.11 -7.70 -3.19
C ILE A 170 -5.96 -6.48 -3.55
N SER A 171 -5.35 -5.30 -3.53
CA SER A 171 -5.95 -4.04 -3.93
C SER A 171 -5.32 -3.51 -5.21
N ARG A 172 -6.14 -2.88 -6.05
CA ARG A 172 -5.63 -2.12 -7.20
C ARG A 172 -5.36 -0.68 -6.78
N THR A 173 -4.29 -0.54 -6.01
CA THR A 173 -3.77 0.70 -5.44
C THR A 173 -2.26 0.80 -5.65
N GLY A 174 -1.70 1.99 -5.49
CA GLY A 174 -0.27 2.25 -5.54
C GLY A 174 0.05 3.73 -5.58
N PHE A 175 1.31 4.07 -5.31
CA PHE A 175 1.82 5.44 -5.27
C PHE A 175 2.58 5.87 -6.53
N THR A 176 2.76 4.95 -7.50
CA THR A 176 3.65 5.20 -8.63
C THR A 176 3.01 5.99 -9.78
N GLY A 177 1.69 6.10 -9.79
CA GLY A 177 0.94 6.69 -10.88
C GLY A 177 0.78 5.78 -12.12
N ASP A 178 1.36 4.59 -12.08
CA ASP A 178 1.23 3.53 -13.08
C ASP A 178 0.27 2.44 -12.61
N LEU A 179 0.00 1.47 -13.50
CA LEU A 179 -0.72 0.25 -13.13
C LEU A 179 0.02 -0.46 -11.99
N GLY A 180 -0.72 -0.84 -10.96
CA GLY A 180 -0.12 -1.55 -9.84
C GLY A 180 -1.14 -2.12 -8.88
N TYR A 181 -0.61 -2.99 -8.04
CA TYR A 181 -1.37 -3.72 -7.02
C TYR A 181 -0.59 -3.73 -5.71
N GLU A 182 -1.32 -3.79 -4.62
CA GLU A 182 -0.76 -4.01 -3.28
C GLU A 182 -1.37 -5.28 -2.69
N ILE A 183 -0.51 -6.16 -2.19
CA ILE A 183 -0.90 -7.47 -1.68
C ILE A 183 -0.67 -7.49 -0.18
N TRP A 184 -1.69 -7.89 0.57
CA TRP A 184 -1.76 -7.87 2.02
C TRP A 184 -1.90 -9.31 2.51
N ILE A 185 -0.95 -9.78 3.33
CA ILE A 185 -0.83 -11.18 3.71
C ILE A 185 -0.30 -11.30 5.14
N SER A 186 -0.50 -12.44 5.78
CA SER A 186 0.16 -12.75 7.05
C SER A 186 1.68 -12.76 6.90
N PRO A 187 2.44 -12.16 7.86
CA PRO A 187 3.89 -11.99 7.74
C PRO A 187 4.68 -13.29 7.52
N GLU A 188 4.21 -14.40 8.08
CA GLU A 188 4.83 -15.71 7.91
C GLU A 188 4.90 -16.18 6.45
N HIS A 189 4.00 -15.69 5.59
CA HIS A 189 3.91 -16.05 4.19
C HIS A 189 4.55 -15.02 3.24
N ALA A 190 5.03 -13.89 3.77
CA ALA A 190 5.51 -12.76 2.95
C ALA A 190 6.73 -13.11 2.09
N ILE A 191 7.67 -13.93 2.62
CA ILE A 191 8.85 -14.37 1.86
C ILE A 191 8.43 -15.32 0.74
N ASN A 192 7.55 -16.29 1.03
CA ASN A 192 7.06 -17.23 0.02
C ASN A 192 6.33 -16.50 -1.11
N LEU A 193 5.55 -15.48 -0.77
CA LEU A 193 4.87 -14.64 -1.76
C LEU A 193 5.86 -13.83 -2.61
N TRP A 194 6.89 -13.26 -1.99
CA TRP A 194 7.95 -12.56 -2.70
C TRP A 194 8.64 -13.48 -3.70
N ASP A 195 9.03 -14.67 -3.27
CA ASP A 195 9.73 -15.65 -4.10
C ASP A 195 8.83 -16.16 -5.23
N LEU A 196 7.55 -16.39 -4.97
CA LEU A 196 6.55 -16.77 -5.99
C LEU A 196 6.48 -15.74 -7.11
N ILE A 197 6.35 -14.45 -6.77
CA ILE A 197 6.26 -13.37 -7.75
C ILE A 197 7.60 -13.22 -8.50
N TYR A 198 8.72 -13.32 -7.78
CA TYR A 198 10.04 -13.14 -8.34
C TYR A 198 10.47 -14.30 -9.26
N ALA A 199 9.95 -15.50 -9.06
CA ALA A 199 10.19 -16.67 -9.89
C ALA A 199 9.77 -16.44 -11.37
N GLU A 200 8.79 -15.56 -11.62
CA GLU A 200 8.40 -15.19 -12.98
C GLU A 200 9.50 -14.42 -13.73
N CYS A 201 10.41 -13.73 -12.99
CA CYS A 201 11.61 -13.13 -13.54
C CYS A 201 12.66 -14.21 -13.93
N GLU A 202 12.89 -15.16 -13.03
CA GLU A 202 13.87 -16.24 -13.24
C GLU A 202 13.48 -17.13 -14.42
N ASN A 203 12.20 -17.31 -14.66
CA ASN A 203 11.68 -18.01 -15.84
C ASN A 203 11.89 -17.22 -17.16
N GLY A 204 12.50 -16.02 -17.10
CA GLY A 204 12.86 -15.21 -18.26
C GLY A 204 11.68 -14.58 -19.00
N GLN A 205 10.48 -14.57 -18.42
CA GLN A 205 9.29 -14.04 -19.08
C GLN A 205 9.04 -12.56 -18.78
N PHE A 206 9.44 -12.08 -17.59
CA PHE A 206 9.25 -10.70 -17.17
C PHE A 206 10.52 -10.13 -16.54
N ASP A 207 10.77 -8.85 -16.75
CA ASP A 207 11.79 -8.10 -16.01
C ASP A 207 11.15 -7.53 -14.75
N ILE A 208 11.34 -8.21 -13.62
CA ILE A 208 10.85 -7.80 -12.31
C ILE A 208 12.03 -7.34 -11.48
N ARG A 209 11.97 -6.14 -10.92
CA ARG A 209 13.05 -5.61 -10.09
C ARG A 209 12.57 -5.24 -8.71
N PRO A 210 13.30 -5.67 -7.66
CA PRO A 210 13.09 -5.11 -6.34
C PRO A 210 13.49 -3.63 -6.34
N ILE A 211 12.68 -2.79 -5.72
CA ILE A 211 12.92 -1.36 -5.60
C ILE A 211 12.97 -0.91 -4.15
N GLY A 212 13.79 0.09 -3.88
CA GLY A 212 13.90 0.74 -2.58
C GLY A 212 13.16 2.07 -2.50
N LEU A 213 13.20 2.67 -1.32
CA LEU A 213 12.52 3.94 -1.02
C LEU A 213 12.95 5.09 -1.93
N ASN A 214 14.22 5.11 -2.39
CA ASN A 214 14.70 6.19 -3.26
C ASN A 214 13.99 6.20 -4.62
N ALA A 215 13.76 5.03 -5.20
CA ALA A 215 13.04 4.90 -6.48
C ALA A 215 11.56 5.25 -6.32
N LEU A 216 10.93 4.84 -5.22
CA LEU A 216 9.57 5.21 -4.89
C LEU A 216 9.44 6.74 -4.74
N ASN A 217 10.30 7.37 -3.94
CA ASN A 217 10.30 8.82 -3.75
C ASN A 217 10.47 9.59 -5.06
N MET A 218 11.34 9.09 -5.95
CA MET A 218 11.51 9.68 -7.28
C MET A 218 10.24 9.55 -8.12
N ALA A 219 9.58 8.39 -8.09
CA ALA A 219 8.33 8.16 -8.83
C ALA A 219 7.19 9.07 -8.33
N VAL A 220 7.05 9.21 -7.02
CA VAL A 220 6.03 10.05 -6.39
C VAL A 220 6.29 11.54 -6.67
N SER A 221 7.54 12.01 -6.55
CA SER A 221 7.89 13.40 -6.81
C SER A 221 7.57 13.81 -8.25
N TYR A 222 7.81 12.95 -9.22
CA TYR A 222 7.49 13.22 -10.62
C TYR A 222 5.98 13.32 -10.86
N THR A 223 5.17 12.47 -10.26
CA THR A 223 3.71 12.54 -10.37
C THR A 223 3.13 13.84 -9.80
N HIS A 224 3.70 14.37 -8.74
CA HIS A 224 3.31 15.66 -8.17
C HIS A 224 3.71 16.86 -9.06
N LEU A 225 4.82 16.77 -9.77
CA LEU A 225 5.29 17.84 -10.68
C LEU A 225 4.50 17.91 -12.00
N THR A 226 3.82 16.83 -12.37
CA THR A 226 3.03 16.76 -13.62
C THR A 226 1.55 17.04 -13.44
N LEU A 227 1.11 17.41 -12.24
CA LEU A 227 -0.23 17.96 -12.08
C LEU A 227 -0.32 19.24 -12.93
N PRO A 228 -1.27 19.32 -13.90
CA PRO A 228 -1.45 20.53 -14.66
C PRO A 228 -1.76 21.66 -13.68
N THR A 229 -0.91 22.67 -13.63
CA THR A 229 -1.33 23.96 -13.13
C THR A 229 -2.45 24.41 -14.02
N ILE A 230 -3.68 24.34 -13.53
CA ILE A 230 -4.79 25.01 -14.15
C ILE A 230 -4.44 26.50 -14.04
N SER A 231 -3.80 27.02 -15.08
CA SER A 231 -3.75 28.47 -15.26
C SER A 231 -5.12 28.87 -15.81
N ASP A 232 -5.80 29.71 -15.08
CA ASP A 232 -7.00 30.42 -15.52
C ASP A 232 -6.80 31.12 -16.85
#